data_4e71982a96d5e19759f6352f1569e8ea
#
_entry.id   4e71982a96d5e19759f6352f1569e8ea
#
_cell.length_a   1.000
_cell.length_b   1.000
_cell.length_c   1.000
_cell.angle_alpha   90.00
_cell.angle_beta   90.00
_cell.angle_gamma   90.00
#
_symmetry.space_group_name_H-M   'P 1'
#
loop_
_entity.id
_entity.type
_entity.pdbx_description
1 polymer ?
#
loop_
_entity_poly.entity_id
_entity_poly.type
_entity_poly.pdbx_seq_one_letter_code
_entity_poly.pdbx_strand_id
1 'polypeptide(L)'
;MKIRRIVTAESKSGVAVQASDLLETTLVNLPTNIWGFDQLPTLPLTAEQVLGEYRQKGLFGPKGALRVDVMSFPPETSNQAPDLGALMAKVDFGTGHNMTPGKSGGGMHRTDSIDLVVVIGGEGEMAYPDEDGELKEIHLKLGDFIVQNGNFHEWRNRSGAPFVVLIVTLGAERKAT
;
A
#
# COMPACT_ATOMS: atom_id res chain seq x y z
N MET A 1 0.22 -13.12 -7.62
CA MET A 1 1.70 -13.13 -7.74
C MET A 1 2.28 -13.74 -6.47
N LYS A 2 3.43 -14.43 -6.56
CA LYS A 2 4.15 -14.92 -5.38
C LYS A 2 5.37 -14.05 -5.16
N ILE A 3 5.54 -13.55 -3.94
CA ILE A 3 6.64 -12.68 -3.55
C ILE A 3 7.51 -13.43 -2.56
N ARG A 4 8.75 -13.70 -2.93
CA ARG A 4 9.74 -14.21 -1.97
C ARG A 4 10.30 -13.03 -1.18
N ARG A 5 9.98 -12.97 0.11
CA ARG A 5 10.56 -12.00 1.02
C ARG A 5 11.80 -12.58 1.67
N ILE A 6 12.90 -11.83 1.63
CA ILE A 6 14.17 -12.17 2.29
C ILE A 6 14.40 -11.09 3.34
N VAL A 7 14.63 -11.50 4.58
CA VAL A 7 14.90 -10.62 5.69
C VAL A 7 16.27 -10.95 6.26
N THR A 8 17.08 -9.94 6.47
CA THR A 8 18.38 -10.06 7.13
C THR A 8 18.33 -9.33 8.47
N ALA A 9 18.98 -9.87 9.47
CA ALA A 9 19.09 -9.28 10.79
C ALA A 9 20.46 -9.57 11.37
N GLU A 10 20.80 -8.94 12.49
CA GLU A 10 22.02 -9.19 13.22
C GLU A 10 21.74 -10.06 14.45
N SER A 11 22.52 -11.11 14.65
CA SER A 11 22.45 -11.93 15.87
C SER A 11 23.07 -11.19 17.05
N LYS A 12 22.83 -11.70 18.26
CA LYS A 12 23.45 -11.18 19.48
C LYS A 12 24.99 -11.21 19.46
N SER A 13 25.58 -12.05 18.61
CA SER A 13 27.04 -12.14 18.40
C SER A 13 27.54 -11.23 17.29
N GLY A 14 26.72 -10.39 16.71
CA GLY A 14 27.09 -9.49 15.60
C GLY A 14 27.17 -10.18 14.23
N VAL A 15 26.70 -11.41 14.12
CA VAL A 15 26.72 -12.16 12.86
C VAL A 15 25.39 -11.97 12.12
N ALA A 16 25.47 -11.67 10.82
CA ALA A 16 24.26 -11.57 10.00
C ALA A 16 23.53 -12.90 9.91
N VAL A 17 22.22 -12.86 10.08
CA VAL A 17 21.30 -13.99 9.91
C VAL A 17 20.29 -13.65 8.82
N GLN A 18 19.83 -14.67 8.12
CA GLN A 18 18.85 -14.55 7.06
C GLN A 18 17.66 -15.45 7.31
N ALA A 19 16.48 -14.93 7.04
CA ALA A 19 15.27 -15.72 6.95
C ALA A 19 14.54 -15.39 5.64
N SER A 20 13.73 -16.29 5.14
CA SER A 20 12.90 -16.04 3.97
C SER A 20 11.55 -16.73 4.09
N ASP A 21 10.53 -16.10 3.53
CA ASP A 21 9.19 -16.65 3.39
C ASP A 21 8.61 -16.33 2.01
N LEU A 22 7.48 -16.95 1.71
CA LEU A 22 6.74 -16.74 0.48
C LEU A 22 5.40 -16.11 0.82
N LEU A 23 5.16 -14.92 0.28
CA LEU A 23 3.91 -14.20 0.39
C LEU A 23 3.10 -14.41 -0.90
N GLU A 24 1.81 -14.64 -0.78
CA GLU A 24 0.90 -14.70 -1.93
C GLU A 24 0.06 -13.44 -1.98
N THR A 25 0.13 -12.72 -3.11
CA THR A 25 -0.75 -11.58 -3.33
C THR A 25 -2.13 -12.09 -3.72
N THR A 26 -3.16 -11.57 -3.08
CA THR A 26 -4.52 -11.76 -3.53
C THR A 26 -4.80 -10.88 -4.75
N LEU A 27 -5.54 -11.39 -5.75
CA LEU A 27 -5.92 -10.62 -6.96
C LEU A 27 -7.05 -9.62 -6.70
N VAL A 28 -7.37 -9.32 -5.45
CA VAL A 28 -8.59 -8.61 -5.09
C VAL A 28 -8.24 -7.35 -4.34
N ASN A 29 -7.86 -6.27 -5.00
CA ASN A 29 -7.71 -4.89 -4.44
C ASN A 29 -7.35 -4.79 -2.94
N LEU A 30 -6.75 -5.85 -2.38
CA LEU A 30 -6.24 -5.90 -1.02
C LEU A 30 -4.73 -5.85 -1.06
N PRO A 31 -4.12 -5.00 -0.25
CA PRO A 31 -2.69 -4.96 -0.13
C PRO A 31 -2.16 -6.25 0.50
N THR A 32 -1.06 -6.74 -0.05
CA THR A 32 -0.24 -7.77 0.59
C THR A 32 0.87 -7.06 1.34
N ASN A 33 0.80 -7.07 2.66
CA ASN A 33 1.81 -6.43 3.49
C ASN A 33 3.13 -7.20 3.38
N ILE A 34 4.17 -6.50 2.97
CA ILE A 34 5.54 -7.02 2.87
C ILE A 34 6.30 -6.77 4.16
N TRP A 35 6.19 -5.56 4.69
CA TRP A 35 6.90 -5.14 5.90
C TRP A 35 6.33 -3.82 6.44
N GLY A 36 6.62 -3.52 7.71
CA GLY A 36 6.22 -2.25 8.29
C GLY A 36 6.51 -2.13 9.76
N PHE A 37 6.37 -0.93 10.30
CA PHE A 37 6.46 -0.63 11.72
C PHE A 37 5.58 0.59 12.06
N ASP A 38 5.15 0.70 13.31
CA ASP A 38 4.44 1.89 13.80
C ASP A 38 5.38 2.94 14.37
N GLN A 39 6.54 2.50 14.83
CA GLN A 39 7.61 3.36 15.32
C GLN A 39 8.94 2.89 14.72
N LEU A 40 9.80 3.83 14.39
CA LEU A 40 11.12 3.52 13.85
C LEU A 40 11.88 2.60 14.83
N PRO A 41 12.27 1.40 14.40
CA PRO A 41 12.96 0.47 15.28
C PRO A 41 14.38 0.93 15.58
N THR A 42 14.91 0.48 16.72
CA THR A 42 16.33 0.65 17.07
C THR A 42 17.11 -0.56 16.57
N LEU A 43 18.24 -0.32 15.92
CA LEU A 43 19.13 -1.38 15.45
C LEU A 43 20.15 -1.79 16.53
N PRO A 44 20.60 -3.06 16.52
CA PRO A 44 20.22 -4.11 15.59
C PRO A 44 18.88 -4.76 15.94
N LEU A 45 18.14 -5.17 14.91
CA LEU A 45 16.95 -6.00 15.09
C LEU A 45 17.32 -7.47 15.13
N THR A 46 16.70 -8.23 16.03
CA THR A 46 16.88 -9.70 16.04
C THR A 46 16.03 -10.35 14.94
N ALA A 47 16.42 -11.55 14.51
CA ALA A 47 15.66 -12.29 13.51
C ALA A 47 14.21 -12.56 13.96
N GLU A 48 13.98 -12.80 15.25
CA GLU A 48 12.64 -12.99 15.83
C GLU A 48 11.80 -11.73 15.74
N GLN A 49 12.35 -10.56 16.08
CA GLN A 49 11.67 -9.28 15.95
C GLN A 49 11.28 -9.01 14.49
N VAL A 50 12.22 -9.23 13.57
CA VAL A 50 11.97 -8.95 12.14
C VAL A 50 10.91 -9.87 11.53
N LEU A 51 10.84 -11.14 11.93
CA LEU A 51 9.88 -12.10 11.41
C LEU A 51 8.54 -12.09 12.14
N GLY A 52 8.54 -11.76 13.44
CA GLY A 52 7.37 -11.85 14.30
C GLY A 52 6.51 -10.59 14.33
N GLU A 53 7.13 -9.44 14.55
CA GLU A 53 6.41 -8.19 14.87
C GLU A 53 5.84 -7.47 13.64
N TYR A 54 6.37 -7.74 12.45
CA TYR A 54 6.03 -6.99 11.23
C TYR A 54 5.02 -7.69 10.32
N ARG A 55 4.44 -8.80 10.74
CA ARG A 55 3.56 -9.62 9.89
C ARG A 55 2.11 -9.17 9.84
N GLN A 56 1.64 -8.38 10.79
CA GLN A 56 0.21 -8.07 10.93
C GLN A 56 -0.01 -6.66 11.47
N LYS A 57 0.50 -5.69 10.77
CA LYS A 57 0.13 -4.30 11.01
C LYS A 57 -1.06 -3.96 10.12
N GLY A 58 -1.97 -3.12 10.60
CA GLY A 58 -3.06 -2.59 9.79
C GLY A 58 -2.54 -1.91 8.53
N LEU A 59 -3.40 -1.75 7.54
CA LEU A 59 -3.07 -1.19 6.22
C LEU A 59 -2.34 0.15 6.31
N PHE A 60 -2.73 0.97 7.28
CA PHE A 60 -2.10 2.25 7.54
C PHE A 60 -1.57 2.30 8.97
N GLY A 61 -0.74 3.27 9.27
CA GLY A 61 -0.18 3.46 10.60
C GLY A 61 -0.25 4.90 11.08
N PRO A 62 0.05 5.15 12.36
CA PRO A 62 0.12 6.49 12.91
C PRO A 62 1.23 7.32 12.25
N LYS A 63 1.32 8.60 12.60
CA LYS A 63 2.43 9.47 12.19
C LYS A 63 3.79 8.82 12.47
N GLY A 64 4.63 8.76 11.45
CA GLY A 64 5.95 8.15 11.51
C GLY A 64 5.99 6.64 11.27
N ALA A 65 4.82 5.99 11.14
CA ALA A 65 4.74 4.59 10.75
C ALA A 65 5.17 4.40 9.30
N LEU A 66 5.65 3.20 8.99
CA LEU A 66 5.96 2.78 7.63
C LEU A 66 5.20 1.49 7.30
N ARG A 67 4.66 1.42 6.09
CA ARG A 67 4.13 0.21 5.48
C ARG A 67 4.75 0.01 4.12
N VAL A 68 5.02 -1.24 3.79
CA VAL A 68 5.46 -1.67 2.46
C VAL A 68 4.50 -2.74 1.99
N ASP A 69 3.76 -2.44 0.96
CA ASP A 69 2.68 -3.26 0.46
C ASP A 69 2.78 -3.49 -1.05
N VAL A 70 2.29 -4.62 -1.51
CA VAL A 70 2.03 -4.85 -2.94
C VAL A 70 0.52 -4.94 -3.13
N MET A 71 0.04 -4.16 -4.08
CA MET A 71 -1.37 -4.14 -4.46
C MET A 71 -1.55 -4.55 -5.91
N SER A 72 -2.59 -5.35 -6.18
CA SER A 72 -2.95 -5.77 -7.53
C SER A 72 -4.39 -5.37 -7.81
N PHE A 73 -4.58 -4.62 -8.87
CA PHE A 73 -5.89 -4.18 -9.37
C PHE A 73 -6.25 -5.04 -10.58
N PRO A 74 -7.29 -5.89 -10.49
CA PRO A 74 -7.78 -6.64 -11.64
C PRO A 74 -8.39 -5.68 -12.67
N PRO A 75 -8.53 -6.09 -13.95
CA PRO A 75 -9.30 -5.33 -14.93
C PRO A 75 -10.72 -5.02 -14.45
N GLU A 76 -11.21 -3.81 -14.67
CA GLU A 76 -12.58 -3.39 -14.30
C GLU A 76 -13.66 -4.26 -14.94
N THR A 77 -13.36 -4.83 -16.12
CA THR A 77 -14.24 -5.75 -16.84
C THR A 77 -14.24 -7.18 -16.27
N SER A 78 -13.34 -7.47 -15.31
CA SER A 78 -13.32 -8.80 -14.71
C SER A 78 -14.49 -8.98 -13.75
N ASN A 79 -15.11 -10.16 -13.76
CA ASN A 79 -16.11 -10.55 -12.75
C ASN A 79 -15.56 -10.62 -11.33
N GLN A 80 -14.29 -10.23 -11.15
CA GLN A 80 -13.57 -10.19 -9.89
C GLN A 80 -13.48 -8.77 -9.31
N ALA A 81 -14.14 -7.77 -9.93
CA ALA A 81 -14.22 -6.43 -9.34
C ALA A 81 -14.94 -6.56 -7.98
N PRO A 82 -14.25 -6.33 -6.86
CA PRO A 82 -14.86 -6.55 -5.55
C PRO A 82 -15.91 -5.47 -5.29
N ASP A 83 -16.94 -5.83 -4.54
CA ASP A 83 -17.70 -4.81 -3.82
C ASP A 83 -16.77 -4.10 -2.83
N LEU A 84 -16.36 -2.90 -3.20
CA LEU A 84 -15.39 -2.11 -2.45
C LEU A 84 -15.90 -1.83 -1.02
N GLY A 85 -17.21 -1.64 -0.84
CA GLY A 85 -17.82 -1.44 0.47
C GLY A 85 -17.70 -2.67 1.36
N ALA A 86 -18.00 -3.85 0.84
CA ALA A 86 -17.84 -5.12 1.56
C ALA A 86 -16.36 -5.45 1.83
N LEU A 87 -15.46 -5.00 0.95
CA LEU A 87 -14.03 -5.15 1.12
C LEU A 87 -13.52 -4.24 2.24
N MET A 88 -13.88 -2.97 2.20
CA MET A 88 -13.50 -1.96 3.20
C MET A 88 -13.98 -2.35 4.60
N ALA A 89 -15.14 -3.00 4.72
CA ALA A 89 -15.63 -3.49 6.01
C ALA A 89 -14.80 -4.63 6.63
N LYS A 90 -13.94 -5.28 5.85
CA LYS A 90 -13.09 -6.41 6.29
C LYS A 90 -11.63 -6.03 6.50
N VAL A 91 -11.23 -4.84 6.07
CA VAL A 91 -9.83 -4.40 6.17
C VAL A 91 -9.57 -3.82 7.55
N ASP A 92 -8.55 -4.33 8.23
CA ASP A 92 -7.99 -3.66 9.39
C ASP A 92 -7.16 -2.45 8.93
N PHE A 93 -7.72 -1.27 9.10
CA PHE A 93 -7.05 -0.03 8.73
C PHE A 93 -5.93 0.37 9.70
N GLY A 94 -5.80 -0.30 10.84
CA GLY A 94 -4.83 0.04 11.88
C GLY A 94 -5.27 1.18 12.79
N THR A 95 -4.47 1.45 13.82
CA THR A 95 -4.71 2.52 14.77
C THR A 95 -4.11 3.85 14.30
N GLY A 96 -4.79 4.95 14.53
CA GLY A 96 -4.32 6.30 14.16
C GLY A 96 -4.43 6.60 12.67
N HIS A 97 -5.24 5.84 11.98
CA HIS A 97 -5.46 5.95 10.55
C HIS A 97 -6.57 6.97 10.25
N ASN A 98 -6.31 7.82 9.27
CA ASN A 98 -7.27 8.75 8.70
C ASN A 98 -7.38 8.54 7.19
N MET A 99 -8.24 7.61 6.78
CA MET A 99 -8.71 7.54 5.40
C MET A 99 -10.01 8.34 5.29
N THR A 100 -10.03 9.33 4.41
CA THR A 100 -11.23 10.10 4.12
C THR A 100 -11.76 9.66 2.76
N PRO A 101 -12.97 9.07 2.68
CA PRO A 101 -13.59 8.77 1.40
C PRO A 101 -13.96 10.05 0.66
N GLY A 102 -13.82 10.02 -0.66
CA GLY A 102 -14.25 11.11 -1.53
C GLY A 102 -15.77 11.16 -1.70
N LYS A 103 -16.30 12.31 -2.01
CA LYS A 103 -17.75 12.52 -2.22
C LYS A 103 -18.28 11.84 -3.48
N SER A 104 -17.43 11.60 -4.47
CA SER A 104 -17.81 11.00 -5.76
C SER A 104 -18.07 9.49 -5.72
N GLY A 105 -17.81 8.82 -4.59
CA GLY A 105 -17.87 7.36 -4.52
C GLY A 105 -16.75 6.70 -5.32
N GLY A 106 -16.94 5.44 -5.73
CA GLY A 106 -16.06 4.77 -6.72
C GLY A 106 -14.67 4.37 -6.23
N GLY A 107 -14.34 4.54 -4.97
CA GLY A 107 -12.99 4.26 -4.48
C GLY A 107 -12.09 5.48 -4.33
N MET A 108 -12.59 6.66 -4.70
CA MET A 108 -11.91 7.93 -4.43
C MET A 108 -11.70 8.11 -2.93
N HIS A 109 -10.46 8.32 -2.52
CA HIS A 109 -10.10 8.50 -1.11
C HIS A 109 -8.81 9.32 -0.97
N ARG A 110 -8.52 9.74 0.23
CA ARG A 110 -7.22 10.25 0.64
C ARG A 110 -6.81 9.63 1.96
N THR A 111 -5.52 9.61 2.21
CA THR A 111 -4.93 9.14 3.47
C THR A 111 -4.06 10.23 4.09
N ASP A 112 -3.85 10.16 5.40
CA ASP A 112 -2.89 11.03 6.07
C ASP A 112 -1.51 10.36 6.03
N SER A 113 -0.97 10.32 4.81
CA SER A 113 0.31 9.69 4.50
C SER A 113 0.99 10.37 3.31
N ILE A 114 2.28 10.09 3.19
CA ILE A 114 3.05 10.28 1.96
C ILE A 114 3.31 8.89 1.40
N ASP A 115 2.86 8.66 0.16
CA ASP A 115 2.99 7.36 -0.47
C ASP A 115 3.98 7.43 -1.62
N LEU A 116 4.94 6.51 -1.61
CA LEU A 116 5.84 6.26 -2.73
C LEU A 116 5.32 5.03 -3.46
N VAL A 117 4.86 5.21 -4.68
CA VAL A 117 4.24 4.15 -5.47
C VAL A 117 5.07 3.85 -6.71
N VAL A 118 5.36 2.58 -6.93
CA VAL A 118 6.08 2.11 -8.12
C VAL A 118 5.22 1.10 -8.87
N VAL A 119 5.02 1.31 -10.15
CA VAL A 119 4.38 0.32 -11.02
C VAL A 119 5.35 -0.83 -11.28
N ILE A 120 5.02 -2.02 -10.79
CA ILE A 120 5.83 -3.23 -10.91
C ILE A 120 5.25 -4.29 -11.86
N GLY A 121 4.06 -4.02 -12.43
CA GLY A 121 3.44 -4.91 -13.42
C GLY A 121 2.19 -4.31 -14.03
N GLY A 122 1.99 -4.59 -15.31
CA GLY A 122 0.84 -4.08 -16.05
C GLY A 122 0.84 -2.58 -16.26
N GLU A 123 -0.34 -2.04 -16.51
CA GLU A 123 -0.63 -0.62 -16.69
C GLU A 123 -2.02 -0.29 -16.11
N GLY A 124 -2.24 0.96 -15.76
CA GLY A 124 -3.51 1.43 -15.21
C GLY A 124 -3.56 2.95 -15.15
N GLU A 125 -4.52 3.50 -14.44
CA GLU A 125 -4.69 4.93 -14.28
C GLU A 125 -4.78 5.32 -12.81
N MET A 126 -4.29 6.51 -12.49
CA MET A 126 -4.59 7.22 -11.26
C MET A 126 -5.45 8.44 -11.59
N ALA A 127 -6.66 8.47 -11.03
CA ALA A 127 -7.55 9.61 -11.15
C ALA A 127 -7.47 10.49 -9.91
N TYR A 128 -7.57 11.79 -10.07
CA TYR A 128 -7.56 12.78 -9.00
C TYR A 128 -8.38 14.03 -9.39
N PRO A 129 -9.02 14.73 -8.44
CA PRO A 129 -9.65 16.01 -8.71
C PRO A 129 -8.57 17.11 -8.81
N ASP A 130 -8.69 17.98 -9.80
CA ASP A 130 -7.89 19.20 -9.92
C ASP A 130 -8.42 20.35 -9.04
N GLU A 131 -7.87 21.56 -9.20
CA GLU A 131 -8.24 22.74 -8.43
C GLU A 131 -9.70 23.16 -8.65
N ASP A 132 -10.27 22.88 -9.81
CA ASP A 132 -11.66 23.16 -10.15
C ASP A 132 -12.61 22.03 -9.72
N GLY A 133 -12.06 20.94 -9.19
CA GLY A 133 -12.79 19.74 -8.82
C GLY A 133 -13.09 18.80 -9.98
N GLU A 134 -12.54 19.09 -11.17
CA GLU A 134 -12.66 18.21 -12.32
C GLU A 134 -11.71 17.00 -12.19
N LEU A 135 -12.22 15.84 -12.60
CA LEU A 135 -11.45 14.61 -12.55
C LEU A 135 -10.40 14.58 -13.66
N LYS A 136 -9.14 14.49 -13.29
CA LYS A 136 -8.01 14.27 -14.18
C LYS A 136 -7.49 12.83 -13.99
N GLU A 137 -6.88 12.30 -15.04
CA GLU A 137 -6.32 10.95 -15.04
C GLU A 137 -4.88 10.97 -15.54
N ILE A 138 -4.05 10.17 -14.91
CA ILE A 138 -2.68 9.91 -15.33
C ILE A 138 -2.60 8.43 -15.70
N HIS A 139 -2.22 8.15 -16.94
CA HIS A 139 -1.91 6.79 -17.38
C HIS A 139 -0.54 6.38 -16.84
N LEU A 140 -0.48 5.19 -16.25
CA LEU A 140 0.68 4.64 -15.56
C LEU A 140 1.09 3.31 -16.17
N LYS A 141 2.37 3.10 -16.33
CA LYS A 141 2.98 1.91 -16.90
C LYS A 141 4.16 1.44 -16.09
N LEU A 142 4.61 0.22 -16.37
CA LEU A 142 5.74 -0.40 -15.68
C LEU A 142 6.94 0.55 -15.57
N GLY A 143 7.43 0.73 -14.35
CA GLY A 143 8.57 1.58 -13.99
C GLY A 143 8.21 3.01 -13.62
N ASP A 144 6.95 3.44 -13.80
CA ASP A 144 6.52 4.75 -13.34
C ASP A 144 6.57 4.82 -11.81
N PHE A 145 7.01 5.98 -11.31
CA PHE A 145 7.15 6.28 -9.89
C PHE A 145 6.32 7.50 -9.53
N ILE A 146 5.45 7.36 -8.54
CA ILE A 146 4.54 8.38 -8.06
C ILE A 146 4.91 8.75 -6.62
N VAL A 147 5.00 10.04 -6.32
CA VAL A 147 5.02 10.56 -4.95
C VAL A 147 3.69 11.22 -4.69
N GLN A 148 2.90 10.62 -3.80
CA GLN A 148 1.57 11.08 -3.48
C GLN A 148 1.54 11.66 -2.08
N ASN A 149 1.07 12.89 -1.94
CA ASN A 149 1.14 13.68 -0.71
C ASN A 149 -0.25 13.83 -0.07
N GLY A 150 -0.94 12.72 0.15
CA GLY A 150 -2.22 12.71 0.87
C GLY A 150 -3.35 13.47 0.18
N ASN A 151 -3.33 13.62 -1.13
CA ASN A 151 -4.42 14.16 -1.94
C ASN A 151 -5.46 13.09 -2.25
N PHE A 152 -6.66 13.51 -2.64
CA PHE A 152 -7.67 12.59 -3.14
C PHE A 152 -7.22 11.92 -4.41
N HIS A 153 -7.43 10.60 -4.50
CA HIS A 153 -7.08 9.79 -5.66
C HIS A 153 -7.91 8.51 -5.72
N GLU A 154 -7.90 7.91 -6.89
CA GLU A 154 -8.55 6.62 -7.17
C GLU A 154 -7.68 5.85 -8.18
N TRP A 155 -7.53 4.56 -7.96
CA TRP A 155 -6.83 3.67 -8.88
C TRP A 155 -7.84 2.97 -9.80
N ARG A 156 -7.52 2.89 -11.08
CA ARG A 156 -8.34 2.28 -12.11
C ARG A 156 -7.50 1.33 -12.96
N ASN A 157 -8.12 0.26 -13.41
CA ASN A 157 -7.49 -0.66 -14.35
C ASN A 157 -8.45 -0.98 -15.51
N ARG A 158 -8.33 -0.22 -16.59
CA ARG A 158 -9.07 -0.43 -17.82
C ARG A 158 -8.30 -1.31 -18.83
N SER A 159 -7.11 -1.78 -18.46
CA SER A 159 -6.32 -2.69 -19.28
C SER A 159 -6.89 -4.11 -19.26
N GLY A 160 -6.35 -4.99 -20.09
CA GLY A 160 -6.74 -6.41 -20.14
C GLY A 160 -5.98 -7.32 -19.17
N ALA A 161 -5.09 -6.78 -18.35
CA ALA A 161 -4.19 -7.54 -17.46
C ALA A 161 -4.17 -6.91 -16.05
N PRO A 162 -3.75 -7.62 -15.00
CA PRO A 162 -3.58 -7.03 -13.68
C PRO A 162 -2.59 -5.86 -13.66
N PHE A 163 -3.00 -4.76 -13.06
CA PHE A 163 -2.16 -3.60 -12.74
C PHE A 163 -1.61 -3.75 -11.34
N VAL A 164 -0.29 -3.78 -11.19
CA VAL A 164 0.37 -4.12 -9.93
C VAL A 164 1.32 -3.01 -9.50
N VAL A 165 1.18 -2.58 -8.26
CA VAL A 165 2.02 -1.53 -7.67
C VAL A 165 2.66 -1.98 -6.37
N LEU A 166 3.88 -1.53 -6.12
CA LEU A 166 4.52 -1.51 -4.82
C LEU A 166 4.26 -0.15 -4.18
N ILE A 167 3.79 -0.14 -2.95
CA ILE A 167 3.47 1.08 -2.20
C ILE A 167 4.30 1.10 -0.92
N VAL A 168 4.99 2.20 -0.69
CA VAL A 168 5.61 2.52 0.59
C VAL A 168 4.86 3.70 1.20
N THR A 169 4.11 3.44 2.25
CA THR A 169 3.30 4.44 2.95
C THR A 169 4.02 4.94 4.20
N LEU A 170 4.22 6.23 4.29
CA LEU A 170 4.77 6.93 5.46
C LEU A 170 3.62 7.67 6.15
N GLY A 171 3.25 7.25 7.35
CA GLY A 171 2.23 7.91 8.16
C GLY A 171 2.58 9.37 8.43
N ALA A 172 1.68 10.29 8.11
CA ALA A 172 1.84 11.73 8.26
C ALA A 172 0.74 12.32 9.15
N GLU A 173 0.88 13.56 9.51
CA GLU A 173 -0.13 14.32 10.23
C GLU A 173 -0.73 15.38 9.29
N ARG A 174 -2.04 15.41 9.21
CA ARG A 174 -2.74 16.45 8.46
C ARG A 174 -3.04 17.63 9.37
N LYS A 175 -2.68 18.84 8.93
CA LYS A 175 -3.11 20.05 9.61
C LYS A 175 -4.62 20.20 9.44
N ALA A 176 -5.30 20.62 10.52
CA ALA A 176 -6.68 21.05 10.41
C ALA A 176 -6.75 22.27 9.47
N THR A 177 -7.59 22.19 8.44
CA THR A 177 -7.91 23.30 7.52
C THR A 177 -9.20 23.94 7.93
#